data_f261a29035a133188d882e78c775b0a1
#
_entry.id   f261a29035a133188d882e78c775b0a1
#
_cell.length_a   1.000
_cell.length_b   1.000
_cell.length_c   1.000
_cell.angle_alpha   90.00
_cell.angle_beta   90.00
_cell.angle_gamma   90.00
#
_symmetry.space_group_name_H-M   'P 1'
#
loop_
_entity.id
_entity.type
_entity.pdbx_description
1 polymer ?
#
loop_
_entity_poly.entity_id
_entity_poly.type
_entity_poly.pdbx_seq_one_letter_code
_entity_poly.pdbx_strand_id
1 'polypeptide(L)'
;TIKRRIRIGKGDGLMNKQQIYDYLKQENIWHEITEHEAVYNMAELSDIEIPYPEYDAKNLFVRDDKKRNYYLITVKGDKRVDLKEFRKNNNTRALSFASADDLMDIMGLIPGAVTPLGLLNDSECKVTLFLDNDFMNDVGLIGVHPNDNTATVWLKVKDLIKLLQQHGNAVNVVQI
;
A
#
# COMPACT_ATOMS: atom_id res chain seq x y z
N THR A 1 -5.87 2.43 28.92
CA THR A 1 -6.34 1.81 27.66
C THR A 1 -5.23 0.94 27.13
N ILE A 2 -5.35 -0.38 27.30
CA ILE A 2 -4.39 -1.37 26.87
C ILE A 2 -4.34 -1.38 25.36
N LYS A 3 -3.24 -0.89 24.77
CA LYS A 3 -2.93 -1.08 23.37
C LYS A 3 -2.76 -2.58 23.15
N ARG A 4 -3.79 -3.26 22.67
CA ARG A 4 -3.64 -4.60 22.12
C ARG A 4 -2.73 -4.50 20.90
N ARG A 5 -1.44 -4.72 21.10
CA ARG A 5 -0.56 -5.15 20.02
C ARG A 5 -1.15 -6.45 19.52
N ILE A 6 -1.71 -6.45 18.31
CA ILE A 6 -2.06 -7.67 17.62
C ILE A 6 -0.72 -8.37 17.39
N ARG A 7 -0.39 -9.33 18.27
CA ARG A 7 0.64 -10.31 17.99
C ARG A 7 0.07 -11.19 16.89
N ILE A 8 0.43 -10.88 15.65
CA ILE A 8 0.40 -11.90 14.60
C ILE A 8 1.30 -13.00 15.14
N GLY A 9 0.72 -14.18 15.40
CA GLY A 9 1.44 -15.28 16.02
C GLY A 9 2.73 -15.55 15.25
N LYS A 10 3.80 -15.89 15.96
CA LYS A 10 5.04 -16.40 15.40
C LYS A 10 4.78 -17.77 14.74
N GLY A 11 4.23 -17.72 13.54
CA GLY A 11 4.10 -18.87 12.66
C GLY A 11 4.19 -18.31 11.27
N ASP A 12 5.18 -18.63 10.51
CA ASP A 12 5.45 -18.47 9.07
C ASP A 12 4.53 -17.52 8.29
N GLY A 13 4.31 -16.29 8.80
CA GLY A 13 3.06 -15.71 8.52
C GLY A 13 3.12 -14.33 7.89
N LEU A 14 3.65 -14.24 6.64
CA LEU A 14 3.29 -13.13 5.76
C LEU A 14 1.79 -13.24 5.45
N MET A 15 1.04 -12.15 5.60
CA MET A 15 -0.38 -12.12 5.26
C MET A 15 -0.54 -12.25 3.75
N ASN A 16 -1.17 -13.33 3.31
CA ASN A 16 -1.56 -13.56 1.93
C ASN A 16 -2.94 -12.96 1.65
N LYS A 17 -3.42 -13.11 0.42
CA LYS A 17 -4.72 -12.62 -0.04
C LYS A 17 -5.87 -13.01 0.91
N GLN A 18 -5.99 -14.28 1.26
CA GLN A 18 -7.07 -14.76 2.13
C GLN A 18 -6.96 -14.19 3.54
N GLN A 19 -5.75 -14.10 4.07
CA GLN A 19 -5.51 -13.54 5.40
C GLN A 19 -5.81 -12.03 5.45
N ILE A 20 -5.57 -11.29 4.37
CA ILE A 20 -6.02 -9.89 4.26
C ILE A 20 -7.55 -9.82 4.31
N TYR A 21 -8.26 -10.66 3.57
CA TYR A 21 -9.72 -10.68 3.61
C TYR A 21 -10.26 -10.99 5.01
N ASP A 22 -9.68 -11.98 5.66
CA ASP A 22 -10.05 -12.38 7.02
C ASP A 22 -9.78 -11.25 8.02
N TYR A 23 -8.65 -10.58 7.88
CA TYR A 23 -8.28 -9.43 8.71
C TYR A 23 -9.28 -8.28 8.58
N LEU A 24 -9.65 -7.90 7.37
CA LEU A 24 -10.63 -6.83 7.14
C LEU A 24 -12.00 -7.16 7.73
N LYS A 25 -12.43 -8.41 7.65
CA LYS A 25 -13.66 -8.89 8.29
C LYS A 25 -13.56 -8.89 9.81
N GLN A 26 -12.47 -9.37 10.36
CA GLN A 26 -12.23 -9.42 11.80
C GLN A 26 -12.21 -8.04 12.43
N GLU A 27 -11.61 -7.06 11.75
CA GLU A 27 -11.54 -5.67 12.20
C GLU A 27 -12.82 -4.88 11.85
N ASN A 28 -13.79 -5.53 11.26
CA ASN A 28 -15.08 -4.94 10.88
C ASN A 28 -14.94 -3.71 9.97
N ILE A 29 -13.99 -3.78 9.03
CA ILE A 29 -13.73 -2.73 8.06
C ILE A 29 -14.58 -2.96 6.83
N TRP A 30 -15.37 -1.95 6.45
CA TRP A 30 -16.13 -2.00 5.20
C TRP A 30 -15.19 -2.10 4.01
N HIS A 31 -15.44 -3.05 3.10
CA HIS A 31 -14.69 -3.23 1.87
C HIS A 31 -15.50 -3.97 0.81
N GLU A 32 -15.12 -3.75 -0.44
CA GLU A 32 -15.57 -4.53 -1.58
C GLU A 32 -14.36 -5.20 -2.24
N ILE A 33 -14.57 -6.35 -2.85
CA ILE A 33 -13.53 -7.12 -3.51
C ILE A 33 -13.89 -7.31 -4.98
N THR A 34 -12.95 -6.98 -5.86
CA THR A 34 -13.02 -7.30 -7.29
C THR A 34 -11.94 -8.31 -7.60
N GLU A 35 -12.35 -9.54 -7.94
CA GLU A 35 -11.43 -10.57 -8.43
C GLU A 35 -11.16 -10.35 -9.90
N HIS A 36 -9.93 -10.53 -10.35
CA HIS A 36 -9.52 -10.38 -11.74
C HIS A 36 -8.28 -11.21 -12.04
N GLU A 37 -7.91 -11.31 -13.31
CA GLU A 37 -6.65 -11.92 -13.70
C GLU A 37 -5.46 -11.10 -13.19
N ALA A 38 -4.29 -11.74 -13.10
CA ALA A 38 -3.08 -11.08 -12.65
C ALA A 38 -2.74 -9.87 -13.53
N VAL A 39 -2.48 -8.72 -12.88
CA VAL A 39 -2.16 -7.45 -13.52
C VAL A 39 -0.76 -7.02 -13.10
N TYR A 40 0.08 -6.67 -14.04
CA TYR A 40 1.47 -6.28 -13.80
C TYR A 40 1.74 -4.79 -14.05
N ASN A 41 0.81 -4.09 -14.70
CA ASN A 41 0.91 -2.65 -14.95
C ASN A 41 -0.48 -2.03 -15.19
N MET A 42 -0.55 -0.70 -15.18
CA MET A 42 -1.81 0.03 -15.35
C MET A 42 -2.45 -0.14 -16.74
N ALA A 43 -1.65 -0.40 -17.77
CA ALA A 43 -2.19 -0.64 -19.11
C ALA A 43 -2.98 -1.95 -19.20
N GLU A 44 -2.51 -3.01 -18.52
CA GLU A 44 -3.25 -4.27 -18.40
C GLU A 44 -4.54 -4.10 -17.59
N LEU A 45 -4.51 -3.25 -16.56
CA LEU A 45 -5.69 -2.94 -15.74
C LEU A 45 -6.81 -2.29 -16.56
N SER A 46 -6.49 -1.51 -17.60
CA SER A 46 -7.49 -0.86 -18.45
C SER A 46 -8.39 -1.84 -19.20
N ASP A 47 -7.94 -3.07 -19.41
CA ASP A 47 -8.71 -4.15 -20.06
C ASP A 47 -9.63 -4.90 -19.08
N ILE A 48 -9.56 -4.58 -17.80
CA ILE A 48 -10.36 -5.19 -16.73
C ILE A 48 -11.46 -4.22 -16.30
N GLU A 49 -12.69 -4.72 -16.22
CA GLU A 49 -13.79 -3.96 -15.67
C GLU A 49 -13.67 -3.88 -14.15
N ILE A 50 -13.47 -2.66 -13.64
CA ILE A 50 -13.41 -2.38 -12.19
C ILE A 50 -14.47 -1.34 -11.82
N PRO A 51 -15.08 -1.43 -10.62
CA PRO A 51 -16.21 -0.58 -10.24
C PRO A 51 -15.86 0.89 -10.00
N TYR A 52 -14.62 1.19 -9.60
CA TYR A 52 -14.20 2.53 -9.19
C TYR A 52 -12.85 2.92 -9.79
N PRO A 53 -12.72 2.99 -11.13
CA PRO A 53 -11.42 3.15 -11.78
C PRO A 53 -10.66 4.42 -11.38
N GLU A 54 -11.36 5.48 -11.04
CA GLU A 54 -10.77 6.75 -10.61
C GLU A 54 -10.12 6.69 -9.22
N TYR A 55 -10.41 5.66 -8.42
CA TYR A 55 -9.84 5.46 -7.08
C TYR A 55 -8.80 4.36 -7.01
N ASP A 56 -8.46 3.76 -8.14
CA ASP A 56 -7.42 2.75 -8.20
C ASP A 56 -6.04 3.35 -7.92
N ALA A 57 -5.25 2.66 -7.11
CA ALA A 57 -3.97 3.15 -6.64
C ALA A 57 -2.80 2.62 -7.48
N LYS A 58 -1.80 3.47 -7.65
CA LYS A 58 -0.45 3.13 -8.13
C LYS A 58 0.52 3.28 -6.97
N ASN A 59 1.37 2.29 -6.78
CA ASN A 59 2.28 2.22 -5.66
C ASN A 59 3.73 2.11 -6.12
N LEU A 60 4.58 2.97 -5.54
CA LEU A 60 6.02 2.97 -5.80
C LEU A 60 6.74 2.64 -4.50
N PHE A 61 7.49 1.55 -4.50
CA PHE A 61 8.34 1.18 -3.37
C PHE A 61 9.77 1.69 -3.63
N VAL A 62 10.19 2.66 -2.85
CA VAL A 62 11.44 3.39 -3.03
C VAL A 62 12.28 3.41 -1.76
N ARG A 63 13.56 3.70 -1.91
CA ARG A 63 14.50 3.84 -0.81
C ARG A 63 15.42 5.02 -1.02
N ASP A 64 16.03 5.51 0.06
CA ASP A 64 17.05 6.53 -0.03
C ASP A 64 18.40 5.97 -0.54
N ASP A 65 19.32 6.87 -0.86
CA ASP A 65 20.66 6.56 -1.38
C ASP A 65 21.53 5.80 -0.37
N LYS A 66 21.21 5.88 0.92
CA LYS A 66 21.89 5.15 2.00
C LYS A 66 21.24 3.81 2.34
N LYS A 67 20.15 3.44 1.68
CA LYS A 67 19.34 2.25 1.99
C LYS A 67 18.92 2.14 3.46
N ARG A 68 18.67 3.28 4.09
CA ARG A 68 18.27 3.37 5.50
C ARG A 68 16.79 3.66 5.69
N ASN A 69 16.20 4.38 4.74
CA ASN A 69 14.80 4.75 4.78
C ASN A 69 14.08 4.18 3.56
N TYR A 70 12.96 3.53 3.81
CA TYR A 70 12.08 2.97 2.80
C TYR A 70 10.75 3.69 2.82
N TYR A 71 10.22 3.94 1.64
CA TYR A 71 8.96 4.65 1.46
C TYR A 71 8.07 3.92 0.46
N LEU A 72 6.79 3.88 0.77
CA LEU A 72 5.77 3.52 -0.19
C LEU A 72 5.04 4.80 -0.59
N ILE A 73 5.10 5.15 -1.87
CA ILE A 73 4.42 6.32 -2.44
C ILE A 73 3.19 5.81 -3.18
N THR A 74 2.01 6.17 -2.66
CA THR A 74 0.73 5.72 -3.19
C THR A 74 -0.04 6.89 -3.77
N VAL A 75 -0.30 6.85 -5.07
CA VAL A 75 -0.98 7.89 -5.84
C VAL A 75 -2.13 7.32 -6.66
N LYS A 76 -3.01 8.18 -7.14
CA LYS A 76 -4.03 7.78 -8.13
C LYS A 76 -3.37 7.23 -9.38
N GLY A 77 -3.95 6.20 -9.99
CA GLY A 77 -3.32 5.37 -11.00
C GLY A 77 -2.86 6.06 -12.28
N ASP A 78 -3.40 7.23 -12.59
CA ASP A 78 -3.05 8.05 -13.75
C ASP A 78 -1.92 9.04 -13.50
N LYS A 79 -1.51 9.22 -12.24
CA LYS A 79 -0.45 10.16 -11.88
C LYS A 79 0.95 9.62 -12.18
N ARG A 80 1.81 10.52 -12.62
CA ARG A 80 3.25 10.30 -12.66
C ARG A 80 3.90 10.92 -11.43
N VAL A 81 4.85 10.21 -10.84
CA VAL A 81 5.64 10.70 -9.70
C VAL A 81 7.04 11.06 -10.17
N ASP A 82 7.40 12.31 -10.06
CA ASP A 82 8.77 12.77 -10.23
C ASP A 82 9.50 12.65 -8.89
N LEU A 83 10.40 11.67 -8.78
CA LEU A 83 11.11 11.40 -7.54
C LEU A 83 12.03 12.54 -7.10
N LYS A 84 12.57 13.34 -8.02
CA LYS A 84 13.37 14.51 -7.68
C LYS A 84 12.54 15.61 -7.04
N GLU A 85 11.38 15.87 -7.60
CA GLU A 85 10.43 16.84 -7.05
C GLU A 85 9.85 16.34 -5.72
N PHE A 86 9.47 15.07 -5.65
CA PHE A 86 8.99 14.44 -4.43
C PHE A 86 10.00 14.58 -3.28
N ARG A 87 11.26 14.25 -3.53
CA ARG A 87 12.37 14.42 -2.58
C ARG A 87 12.44 15.84 -2.04
N LYS A 88 12.40 16.83 -2.95
CA LYS A 88 12.47 18.24 -2.60
C LYS A 88 11.30 18.68 -1.71
N ASN A 89 10.09 18.24 -2.06
CA ASN A 89 8.86 18.64 -1.37
C ASN A 89 8.68 17.94 -0.01
N ASN A 90 9.29 16.78 0.17
CA ASN A 90 9.11 15.95 1.38
C ASN A 90 10.40 15.79 2.20
N ASN A 91 11.45 16.53 1.88
CA ASN A 91 12.73 16.54 2.62
C ASN A 91 13.36 15.14 2.79
N THR A 92 13.30 14.34 1.75
CA THR A 92 13.99 13.05 1.74
C THR A 92 15.38 13.19 1.11
N ARG A 93 16.22 12.20 1.30
CA ARG A 93 17.43 12.02 0.50
C ARG A 93 17.07 11.61 -0.92
N ALA A 94 18.05 11.47 -1.80
CA ALA A 94 17.83 10.97 -3.16
C ALA A 94 17.16 9.60 -3.13
N LEU A 95 16.10 9.45 -3.92
CA LEU A 95 15.28 8.25 -3.96
C LEU A 95 15.51 7.46 -5.25
N SER A 96 15.46 6.14 -5.12
CA SER A 96 15.40 5.19 -6.24
C SER A 96 14.48 4.04 -5.89
N PHE A 97 14.07 3.26 -6.89
CA PHE A 97 13.26 2.07 -6.63
C PHE A 97 14.04 1.08 -5.76
N ALA A 98 13.36 0.54 -4.75
CA ALA A 98 13.88 -0.57 -3.97
C ALA A 98 13.93 -1.84 -4.83
N SER A 99 14.84 -2.76 -4.49
CA SER A 99 14.98 -4.02 -5.22
C SER A 99 13.81 -4.98 -4.96
N ALA A 100 13.65 -5.96 -5.86
CA ALA A 100 12.70 -7.05 -5.63
C ALA A 100 13.03 -7.85 -4.36
N ASP A 101 14.31 -8.00 -4.03
CA ASP A 101 14.75 -8.66 -2.79
C ASP A 101 14.35 -7.85 -1.57
N ASP A 102 14.54 -6.54 -1.56
CA ASP A 102 14.09 -5.67 -0.47
C ASP A 102 12.56 -5.71 -0.31
N LEU A 103 11.83 -5.72 -1.41
CA LEU A 103 10.37 -5.83 -1.40
C LEU A 103 9.91 -7.14 -0.74
N MET A 104 10.54 -8.25 -1.09
CA MET A 104 10.25 -9.55 -0.51
C MET A 104 10.62 -9.59 0.98
N ASP A 105 11.81 -9.12 1.33
CA ASP A 105 12.31 -9.16 2.71
C ASP A 105 11.49 -8.29 3.67
N ILE A 106 11.04 -7.13 3.22
CA ILE A 106 10.33 -6.16 4.08
C ILE A 106 8.83 -6.38 4.07
N MET A 107 8.24 -6.57 2.90
CA MET A 107 6.78 -6.61 2.72
C MET A 107 6.23 -7.97 2.30
N GLY A 108 7.10 -8.93 1.97
CA GLY A 108 6.67 -10.24 1.50
C GLY A 108 5.93 -10.22 0.17
N LEU A 109 6.22 -9.24 -0.67
CA LEU A 109 5.54 -9.02 -1.94
C LEU A 109 6.48 -9.24 -3.11
N ILE A 110 5.90 -9.57 -4.26
CA ILE A 110 6.57 -9.60 -5.56
C ILE A 110 6.29 -8.29 -6.32
N PRO A 111 7.15 -7.89 -7.27
CA PRO A 111 6.82 -6.81 -8.21
C PRO A 111 5.49 -7.10 -8.92
N GLY A 112 4.67 -6.07 -9.09
CA GLY A 112 3.31 -6.23 -9.63
C GLY A 112 2.21 -6.41 -8.57
N ALA A 113 2.57 -6.78 -7.34
CA ALA A 113 1.63 -6.88 -6.22
C ALA A 113 1.89 -5.83 -5.12
N VAL A 114 2.61 -4.77 -5.42
CA VAL A 114 2.95 -3.72 -4.45
C VAL A 114 1.68 -3.01 -3.97
N THR A 115 1.52 -2.93 -2.66
CA THR A 115 0.28 -2.46 -2.02
C THR A 115 0.55 -1.92 -0.62
N PRO A 116 -0.21 -0.90 -0.16
CA PRO A 116 -0.13 -0.44 1.22
C PRO A 116 -0.47 -1.53 2.25
N LEU A 117 -1.30 -2.50 1.90
CA LEU A 117 -1.64 -3.61 2.79
C LEU A 117 -0.44 -4.53 3.08
N GLY A 118 0.59 -4.50 2.23
CA GLY A 118 1.87 -5.17 2.49
C GLY A 118 2.63 -4.61 3.69
N LEU A 119 2.31 -3.40 4.14
CA LEU A 119 2.88 -2.83 5.36
C LEU A 119 2.49 -3.63 6.62
N LEU A 120 1.43 -4.41 6.56
CA LEU A 120 1.06 -5.33 7.63
C LEU A 120 2.06 -6.47 7.81
N ASN A 121 2.90 -6.73 6.80
CA ASN A 121 4.02 -7.69 6.84
C ASN A 121 5.34 -7.04 7.30
N ASP A 122 5.40 -5.73 7.31
CA ASP A 122 6.58 -4.96 7.75
C ASP A 122 6.64 -4.92 9.27
N SER A 123 7.11 -5.99 9.88
CA SER A 123 7.09 -6.20 11.34
C SER A 123 7.92 -5.19 12.12
N GLU A 124 8.95 -4.62 11.49
CA GLU A 124 9.83 -3.61 12.10
C GLU A 124 9.39 -2.18 11.79
N CYS A 125 8.29 -2.00 11.05
CA CYS A 125 7.77 -0.71 10.63
C CYS A 125 8.82 0.17 9.94
N LYS A 126 9.61 -0.43 9.05
CA LYS A 126 10.68 0.23 8.29
C LYS A 126 10.16 1.19 7.24
N VAL A 127 8.95 0.95 6.74
CA VAL A 127 8.38 1.67 5.60
C VAL A 127 7.46 2.78 6.08
N THR A 128 7.71 3.99 5.59
CA THR A 128 6.80 5.12 5.73
C THR A 128 5.92 5.22 4.50
N LEU A 129 4.61 5.31 4.69
CA LEU A 129 3.65 5.55 3.62
C LEU A 129 3.52 7.05 3.36
N PHE A 130 3.69 7.45 2.11
CA PHE A 130 3.27 8.75 1.59
C PHE A 130 2.04 8.54 0.71
N LEU A 131 0.91 9.04 1.17
CA LEU A 131 -0.38 8.88 0.51
C LEU A 131 -0.81 10.19 -0.14
N ASP A 132 -1.16 10.12 -1.43
CA ASP A 132 -1.64 11.25 -2.19
C ASP A 132 -2.93 11.82 -1.57
N ASN A 133 -2.90 13.10 -1.25
CA ASN A 133 -4.04 13.82 -0.68
C ASN A 133 -5.30 13.76 -1.57
N ASP A 134 -5.16 13.55 -2.87
CA ASP A 134 -6.30 13.46 -3.77
C ASP A 134 -7.24 12.28 -3.47
N PHE A 135 -6.76 11.24 -2.80
CA PHE A 135 -7.63 10.16 -2.32
C PHE A 135 -8.60 10.58 -1.22
N MET A 136 -8.33 11.69 -0.55
CA MET A 136 -9.19 12.21 0.51
C MET A 136 -10.41 12.95 -0.04
N ASN A 137 -10.42 13.24 -1.34
CA ASN A 137 -11.51 13.95 -2.00
C ASN A 137 -12.70 13.02 -2.29
N ASP A 138 -13.83 13.62 -2.67
CA ASP A 138 -15.05 12.90 -3.02
C ASP A 138 -15.50 11.93 -1.92
N VAL A 139 -15.72 10.67 -2.25
CA VAL A 139 -16.18 9.65 -1.31
C VAL A 139 -15.05 9.05 -0.47
N GLY A 140 -13.79 9.43 -0.73
CA GLY A 140 -12.63 8.96 0.03
C GLY A 140 -12.39 7.45 -0.08
N LEU A 141 -12.50 6.90 -1.28
CA LEU A 141 -12.20 5.48 -1.57
C LEU A 141 -10.79 5.32 -2.16
N ILE A 142 -10.23 4.14 -1.95
CA ILE A 142 -8.99 3.69 -2.57
C ILE A 142 -9.09 2.21 -2.93
N GLY A 143 -8.55 1.85 -4.11
CA GLY A 143 -8.42 0.47 -4.55
C GLY A 143 -6.98 0.00 -4.45
N VAL A 144 -6.73 -1.07 -3.73
CA VAL A 144 -5.40 -1.64 -3.49
C VAL A 144 -5.41 -3.16 -3.60
N HIS A 145 -4.27 -3.74 -3.96
CA HIS A 145 -4.14 -5.20 -3.99
C HIS A 145 -4.14 -5.80 -2.56
N PRO A 146 -4.76 -6.94 -2.37
CA PRO A 146 -4.70 -7.67 -1.10
C PRO A 146 -3.46 -8.59 -1.03
N ASN A 147 -2.27 -8.04 -1.17
CA ASN A 147 -0.98 -8.74 -1.23
C ASN A 147 -0.85 -9.75 -2.37
N ASP A 148 -1.67 -9.61 -3.37
CA ASP A 148 -1.75 -10.47 -4.56
C ASP A 148 -2.34 -9.66 -5.71
N ASN A 149 -1.86 -9.84 -6.93
CA ASN A 149 -2.30 -9.07 -8.08
C ASN A 149 -3.49 -9.67 -8.83
N THR A 150 -4.22 -10.59 -8.21
CA THR A 150 -5.43 -11.21 -8.77
C THR A 150 -6.73 -10.65 -8.19
N ALA A 151 -6.63 -9.58 -7.43
CA ALA A 151 -7.79 -8.88 -6.89
C ALA A 151 -7.47 -7.42 -6.58
N THR A 152 -8.52 -6.63 -6.43
CA THR A 152 -8.47 -5.28 -5.88
C THR A 152 -9.47 -5.18 -4.73
N VAL A 153 -9.02 -4.67 -3.61
CA VAL A 153 -9.87 -4.34 -2.46
C VAL A 153 -10.13 -2.85 -2.46
N TRP A 154 -11.40 -2.49 -2.41
CA TRP A 154 -11.89 -1.12 -2.29
C TRP A 154 -12.28 -0.87 -0.85
N LEU A 155 -11.69 0.14 -0.24
CA LEU A 155 -12.00 0.52 1.13
C LEU A 155 -11.90 2.03 1.30
N LYS A 156 -12.34 2.53 2.44
CA LYS A 156 -12.22 3.95 2.76
C LYS A 156 -10.76 4.28 3.09
N VAL A 157 -10.28 5.38 2.53
CA VAL A 157 -8.90 5.88 2.76
C VAL A 157 -8.65 6.07 4.25
N LYS A 158 -9.60 6.60 4.98
CA LYS A 158 -9.50 6.80 6.44
C LYS A 158 -9.30 5.49 7.20
N ASP A 159 -9.95 4.42 6.77
CA ASP A 159 -9.80 3.10 7.38
C ASP A 159 -8.42 2.51 7.06
N LEU A 160 -7.94 2.65 5.83
CA LEU A 160 -6.60 2.24 5.45
C LEU A 160 -5.54 2.95 6.29
N ILE A 161 -5.62 4.26 6.41
CA ILE A 161 -4.69 5.06 7.22
C ILE A 161 -4.70 4.57 8.67
N LYS A 162 -5.88 4.39 9.24
CA LYS A 162 -6.05 3.97 10.63
C LYS A 162 -5.44 2.60 10.89
N LEU A 163 -5.70 1.62 10.03
CA LEU A 163 -5.16 0.27 10.22
C LEU A 163 -3.64 0.24 10.13
N LEU A 164 -3.03 1.03 9.22
CA LEU A 164 -1.58 1.10 9.07
C LEU A 164 -0.92 1.83 10.24
N GLN A 165 -1.53 2.92 10.71
CA GLN A 165 -1.04 3.62 11.92
C GLN A 165 -1.16 2.76 13.17
N GLN A 166 -2.22 1.97 13.30
CA GLN A 166 -2.37 1.02 14.41
C GLN A 166 -1.32 -0.10 14.36
N HIS A 167 -0.92 -0.52 13.17
CA HIS A 167 0.19 -1.46 12.98
C HIS A 167 1.51 -0.88 13.48
N GLY A 168 1.73 0.42 13.31
CA GLY A 168 2.90 1.15 13.76
C GLY A 168 3.66 1.90 12.66
N ASN A 169 3.24 1.79 11.40
CA ASN A 169 3.87 2.52 10.30
C ASN A 169 3.49 4.01 10.34
N ALA A 170 4.44 4.86 10.01
CA ALA A 170 4.18 6.27 9.78
C ALA A 170 3.41 6.46 8.47
N VAL A 171 2.38 7.31 8.50
CA VAL A 171 1.57 7.66 7.33
C VAL A 171 1.55 9.18 7.19
N ASN A 172 1.97 9.67 6.04
CA ASN A 172 1.94 11.10 5.68
C ASN A 172 1.01 11.29 4.47
N VAL A 173 -0.03 12.08 4.63
CA VAL A 173 -0.91 12.48 3.53
C VAL A 173 -0.37 13.78 2.97
N VAL A 174 0.05 13.75 1.71
CA VAL A 174 0.75 14.87 1.06
C VAL A 174 0.24 15.12 -0.35
N GLN A 175 0.46 16.31 -0.83
CA GLN A 175 0.19 16.65 -2.23
C GLN A 175 1.29 16.06 -3.12
N ILE A 176 0.91 15.22 -4.07
CA ILE A 176 1.85 14.57 -5.00
C ILE A 176 1.48 14.89 -6.44
#